data_0171b28ca7f262366d83af7fadee83c7
#
_entry.id   0171b28ca7f262366d83af7fadee83c7
#
_cell.length_a   1.000
_cell.length_b   1.000
_cell.length_c   1.000
_cell.angle_alpha   90.00
_cell.angle_beta   90.00
_cell.angle_gamma   90.00
#
_symmetry.space_group_name_H-M   'P 1'
#
loop_
_entity.id
_entity.type
_entity.pdbx_description
1 polymer ?
#
loop_
_entity_poly.entity_id
_entity_poly.type
_entity_poly.pdbx_seq_one_letter_code
_entity_poly.pdbx_strand_id
1 'polypeptide(L)'
;VKDKLCSLGFEEFDGPLVETEFWDCDALFMPQFHAARDIHDVYAIKNPTHAKSIEEPFLSNVAAVHRDGGNTGSRGWNYNFDEHFTKHLILRSQGTVLSAHQLAKAKVPGKYFGIARCFRYDKVDATHLSDFYQTEGIVLGEEANLKTLLGFLEMFAVEIAGATDVKYVPGYFPFTEPSVE
;
A
#
# COMPACT_ATOMS: atom_id res chain seq x y z
N VAL A 1 -16.02 -12.02 0.19
CA VAL A 1 -15.33 -10.78 -0.18
C VAL A 1 -15.21 -10.67 -1.68
N LYS A 2 -14.45 -11.57 -2.33
CA LYS A 2 -14.15 -11.54 -3.78
C LYS A 2 -15.40 -11.39 -4.64
N ASP A 3 -16.37 -12.30 -4.53
CA ASP A 3 -17.59 -12.30 -5.35
C ASP A 3 -18.39 -11.00 -5.22
N LYS A 4 -18.43 -10.44 -3.99
CA LYS A 4 -19.11 -9.18 -3.75
C LYS A 4 -18.40 -8.01 -4.45
N LEU A 5 -17.09 -7.90 -4.35
CA LEU A 5 -16.33 -6.85 -5.01
C LEU A 5 -16.40 -6.97 -6.54
N CYS A 6 -16.30 -8.19 -7.09
CA CYS A 6 -16.52 -8.43 -8.52
C CYS A 6 -17.92 -8.01 -8.97
N SER A 7 -18.97 -8.29 -8.19
CA SER A 7 -20.35 -7.88 -8.53
C SER A 7 -20.54 -6.35 -8.52
N LEU A 8 -19.68 -5.59 -7.85
CA LEU A 8 -19.65 -4.13 -7.84
C LEU A 8 -18.79 -3.53 -8.95
N GLY A 9 -18.27 -4.37 -9.86
CA GLY A 9 -17.45 -3.97 -10.99
C GLY A 9 -15.99 -3.68 -10.66
N PHE A 10 -15.47 -4.24 -9.57
CA PHE A 10 -14.04 -4.21 -9.28
C PHE A 10 -13.32 -5.32 -10.04
N GLU A 11 -12.17 -5.01 -10.60
CA GLU A 11 -11.23 -5.96 -11.19
C GLU A 11 -10.23 -6.42 -10.12
N GLU A 12 -10.01 -7.74 -10.00
CA GLU A 12 -9.04 -8.31 -9.07
C GLU A 12 -7.61 -8.13 -9.58
N PHE A 13 -6.71 -7.74 -8.69
CA PHE A 13 -5.27 -7.76 -8.91
C PHE A 13 -4.57 -8.62 -7.87
N ASP A 14 -3.42 -9.15 -8.22
CA ASP A 14 -2.56 -9.93 -7.35
C ASP A 14 -1.08 -9.66 -7.68
N GLY A 15 -0.18 -10.16 -6.87
CA GLY A 15 1.26 -10.00 -7.05
C GLY A 15 2.08 -10.91 -6.14
N PRO A 16 3.41 -10.82 -6.23
CA PRO A 16 4.33 -11.72 -5.53
C PRO A 16 4.31 -11.52 -4.01
N LEU A 17 4.66 -12.59 -3.28
CA LEU A 17 4.83 -12.53 -1.82
C LEU A 17 6.17 -11.89 -1.42
N VAL A 18 7.20 -12.08 -2.24
CA VAL A 18 8.52 -11.48 -2.06
C VAL A 18 8.56 -10.19 -2.84
N GLU A 19 8.84 -9.11 -2.15
CA GLU A 19 8.88 -7.76 -2.70
C GLU A 19 10.17 -7.05 -2.34
N THR A 20 10.40 -5.89 -2.92
CA THR A 20 11.45 -4.98 -2.50
C THR A 20 10.92 -3.94 -1.53
N GLU A 21 11.78 -3.39 -0.69
CA GLU A 21 11.47 -2.19 0.13
C GLU A 21 10.94 -1.05 -0.74
N PHE A 22 11.36 -1.00 -2.01
CA PHE A 22 10.85 -0.05 -2.98
C PHE A 22 9.33 -0.10 -3.12
N TRP A 23 8.79 -1.26 -3.47
CA TRP A 23 7.35 -1.41 -3.70
C TRP A 23 6.55 -1.44 -2.40
N ASP A 24 7.13 -2.02 -1.34
CA ASP A 24 6.44 -2.13 -0.04
C ASP A 24 6.29 -0.78 0.67
N CYS A 25 7.24 0.15 0.48
CA CYS A 25 7.26 1.42 1.20
C CYS A 25 7.58 2.63 0.32
N ASP A 26 8.68 2.62 -0.45
CA ASP A 26 9.15 3.82 -1.13
C ASP A 26 8.17 4.32 -2.19
N ALA A 27 7.62 3.44 -3.00
CA ALA A 27 6.61 3.75 -4.02
C ALA A 27 5.30 4.29 -3.43
N LEU A 28 5.07 4.08 -2.13
CA LEU A 28 3.96 4.63 -1.35
C LEU A 28 4.32 5.94 -0.65
N PHE A 29 5.44 6.55 -1.00
CA PHE A 29 5.95 7.80 -0.44
C PHE A 29 6.29 7.74 1.06
N MET A 30 6.51 6.55 1.60
CA MET A 30 6.97 6.35 2.99
C MET A 30 8.49 6.53 3.07
N PRO A 31 9.01 7.58 3.73
CA PRO A 31 10.46 7.86 3.73
C PRO A 31 11.24 6.76 4.45
N GLN A 32 12.49 6.54 3.99
CA GLN A 32 13.34 5.43 4.47
C GLN A 32 13.69 5.52 5.96
N PHE A 33 13.62 6.70 6.56
CA PHE A 33 13.89 6.95 7.97
C PHE A 33 12.62 7.05 8.85
N HIS A 34 11.42 6.85 8.29
CA HIS A 34 10.19 7.08 9.03
C HIS A 34 9.87 5.93 9.98
N ALA A 35 9.48 6.27 11.21
CA ALA A 35 9.13 5.30 12.26
C ALA A 35 7.98 4.34 11.87
N ALA A 36 7.14 4.71 10.89
CA ALA A 36 6.12 3.82 10.35
C ALA A 36 6.70 2.53 9.72
N ARG A 37 7.99 2.54 9.31
CA ARG A 37 8.67 1.32 8.84
C ARG A 37 9.02 0.37 9.98
N ASP A 38 9.26 0.88 11.19
CA ASP A 38 9.53 0.06 12.37
C ASP A 38 8.28 -0.75 12.79
N ILE A 39 7.07 -0.19 12.55
CA ILE A 39 5.80 -0.87 12.78
C ILE A 39 5.61 -2.04 11.80
N HIS A 40 6.25 -1.98 10.65
CA HIS A 40 6.25 -3.02 9.64
C HIS A 40 7.45 -3.95 9.80
N ASP A 41 7.70 -4.49 10.99
CA ASP A 41 8.74 -5.50 11.22
C ASP A 41 8.68 -6.59 10.16
N VAL A 42 9.61 -6.50 9.20
CA VAL A 42 9.58 -7.32 7.98
C VAL A 42 10.41 -8.59 8.10
N TYR A 43 9.98 -9.64 7.43
CA TYR A 43 10.81 -10.80 7.19
C TYR A 43 11.73 -10.56 6.02
N ALA A 44 13.02 -10.35 6.29
CA ALA A 44 14.03 -10.20 5.26
C ALA A 44 14.36 -11.53 4.55
N ILE A 45 14.55 -11.48 3.25
CA ILE A 45 14.95 -12.64 2.46
C ILE A 45 16.46 -12.87 2.61
N LYS A 46 16.85 -14.10 2.98
CA LYS A 46 18.22 -14.44 3.27
C LYS A 46 19.10 -14.60 2.02
N ASN A 47 18.52 -15.10 0.93
CA ASN A 47 19.27 -15.34 -0.31
C ASN A 47 18.33 -15.43 -1.54
N PRO A 48 18.45 -14.54 -2.55
CA PRO A 48 19.29 -13.33 -2.50
C PRO A 48 18.73 -12.29 -1.53
N THR A 49 19.58 -11.42 -0.99
CA THR A 49 19.15 -10.36 -0.06
C THR A 49 18.60 -9.11 -0.78
N HIS A 50 18.98 -8.91 -2.03
CA HIS A 50 18.60 -7.73 -2.82
C HIS A 50 18.19 -8.12 -4.23
N ALA A 51 17.26 -7.38 -4.80
CA ALA A 51 16.95 -7.43 -6.21
C ALA A 51 18.13 -6.88 -7.04
N LYS A 52 18.28 -7.39 -8.26
CA LYS A 52 19.34 -6.92 -9.19
C LYS A 52 19.09 -5.47 -9.61
N SER A 53 17.83 -5.12 -9.86
CA SER A 53 17.42 -3.79 -10.32
C SER A 53 15.96 -3.54 -9.95
N ILE A 54 15.59 -2.28 -9.84
CA ILE A 54 14.22 -1.79 -9.88
C ILE A 54 13.98 -1.25 -11.29
N GLU A 55 12.78 -1.43 -11.81
CA GLU A 55 12.41 -1.00 -13.16
C GLU A 55 12.39 0.52 -13.28
N GLU A 56 13.00 1.03 -14.36
CA GLU A 56 12.89 2.43 -14.73
C GLU A 56 11.61 2.68 -15.58
N PRO A 57 10.96 3.86 -15.47
CA PRO A 57 11.41 5.05 -14.73
C PRO A 57 10.93 5.11 -13.27
N PHE A 58 10.43 4.03 -12.68
CA PHE A 58 9.87 4.05 -11.33
C PHE A 58 10.92 4.43 -10.28
N LEU A 59 12.13 3.81 -10.33
CA LEU A 59 13.18 4.10 -9.37
C LEU A 59 13.58 5.58 -9.38
N SER A 60 13.90 6.12 -10.54
CA SER A 60 14.33 7.51 -10.69
C SER A 60 13.23 8.50 -10.29
N ASN A 61 11.98 8.23 -10.65
CA ASN A 61 10.84 9.09 -10.30
C ASN A 61 10.59 9.09 -8.79
N VAL A 62 10.54 7.93 -8.15
CA VAL A 62 10.32 7.82 -6.70
C VAL A 62 11.46 8.45 -5.93
N ALA A 63 12.71 8.19 -6.30
CA ALA A 63 13.88 8.82 -5.68
C ALA A 63 13.84 10.35 -5.77
N ALA A 64 13.46 10.91 -6.92
CA ALA A 64 13.30 12.36 -7.09
C ALA A 64 12.18 12.91 -6.19
N VAL A 65 11.02 12.24 -6.17
CA VAL A 65 9.88 12.66 -5.32
C VAL A 65 10.25 12.64 -3.83
N HIS A 66 10.95 11.62 -3.38
CA HIS A 66 11.43 11.54 -2.00
C HIS A 66 12.43 12.65 -1.65
N ARG A 67 13.35 12.97 -2.57
CA ARG A 67 14.39 13.96 -2.35
C ARG A 67 13.84 15.38 -2.26
N ASP A 68 13.11 15.82 -3.29
CA ASP A 68 12.70 17.22 -3.47
C ASP A 68 11.28 17.41 -4.04
N GLY A 69 10.51 16.33 -4.16
CA GLY A 69 9.17 16.33 -4.73
C GLY A 69 9.12 16.11 -6.24
N GLY A 70 10.26 16.12 -6.93
CA GLY A 70 10.31 15.93 -8.39
C GLY A 70 9.34 16.85 -9.14
N ASN A 71 8.54 16.28 -10.03
CA ASN A 71 7.56 17.03 -10.85
C ASN A 71 6.14 17.07 -10.22
N THR A 72 5.97 16.73 -8.95
CA THR A 72 4.63 16.56 -8.33
C THR A 72 4.09 17.82 -7.63
N GLY A 73 4.91 18.86 -7.49
CA GLY A 73 4.58 20.04 -6.66
C GLY A 73 4.74 19.79 -5.14
N SER A 74 5.10 18.59 -4.72
CA SER A 74 5.51 18.28 -3.36
C SER A 74 6.88 18.88 -3.04
N ARG A 75 7.20 19.01 -1.75
CA ARG A 75 8.54 19.40 -1.29
C ARG A 75 9.46 18.19 -1.06
N GLY A 76 8.93 16.96 -1.21
CA GLY A 76 9.63 15.76 -0.82
C GLY A 76 9.91 15.68 0.68
N TRP A 77 10.84 14.80 1.04
CA TRP A 77 11.26 14.58 2.42
C TRP A 77 12.65 15.17 2.74
N ASN A 78 13.33 15.76 1.71
CA ASN A 78 14.64 16.41 1.81
C ASN A 78 15.74 15.53 2.41
N TYR A 79 15.88 14.29 1.93
CA TYR A 79 16.96 13.39 2.33
C TYR A 79 17.60 12.71 1.12
N ASN A 80 18.77 12.13 1.32
CA ASN A 80 19.45 11.33 0.31
C ASN A 80 18.79 9.94 0.22
N PHE A 81 18.08 9.69 -0.85
CA PHE A 81 17.44 8.41 -1.12
C PHE A 81 18.50 7.30 -1.32
N ASP A 82 18.42 6.24 -0.55
CA ASP A 82 19.35 5.11 -0.65
C ASP A 82 18.83 4.07 -1.64
N GLU A 83 19.43 4.08 -2.85
CA GLU A 83 19.08 3.13 -3.91
C GLU A 83 19.56 1.69 -3.64
N HIS A 84 20.46 1.47 -2.70
CA HIS A 84 20.86 0.13 -2.31
C HIS A 84 19.84 -0.44 -1.34
N PHE A 85 19.47 0.32 -0.31
CA PHE A 85 18.45 -0.06 0.67
C PHE A 85 17.11 -0.42 0.00
N THR A 86 16.65 0.38 -0.95
CA THR A 86 15.37 0.19 -1.64
C THR A 86 15.25 -1.16 -2.37
N LYS A 87 16.37 -1.80 -2.71
CA LYS A 87 16.43 -3.11 -3.39
C LYS A 87 16.36 -4.30 -2.44
N HIS A 88 16.39 -4.08 -1.12
CA HIS A 88 16.32 -5.16 -0.15
C HIS A 88 15.05 -5.97 -0.33
N LEU A 89 15.18 -7.31 -0.33
CA LEU A 89 14.06 -8.23 -0.53
C LEU A 89 13.46 -8.66 0.81
N ILE A 90 12.15 -8.55 0.87
CA ILE A 90 11.35 -8.86 2.06
C ILE A 90 10.12 -9.69 1.68
N LEU A 91 9.48 -10.32 2.65
CA LEU A 91 8.09 -10.71 2.52
C LEU A 91 7.22 -9.44 2.70
N ARG A 92 6.28 -9.22 1.80
CA ARG A 92 5.43 -8.01 1.84
C ARG A 92 4.74 -7.85 3.20
N SER A 93 4.86 -6.66 3.78
CA SER A 93 4.33 -6.34 5.11
C SER A 93 2.91 -5.80 5.08
N GLN A 94 2.44 -5.42 3.89
CA GLN A 94 1.12 -4.82 3.67
C GLN A 94 0.55 -5.16 2.29
N GLY A 95 -0.78 -5.13 2.18
CA GLY A 95 -1.47 -5.34 0.90
C GLY A 95 -1.30 -4.18 -0.06
N THR A 96 -1.04 -2.98 0.44
CA THR A 96 -0.91 -1.74 -0.34
C THR A 96 0.26 -1.78 -1.34
N VAL A 97 1.23 -2.68 -1.16
CA VAL A 97 2.25 -2.97 -2.17
C VAL A 97 1.62 -3.40 -3.51
N LEU A 98 0.56 -4.19 -3.46
CA LEU A 98 -0.17 -4.58 -4.67
C LEU A 98 -0.91 -3.41 -5.30
N SER A 99 -1.40 -2.49 -4.47
CA SER A 99 -2.00 -1.24 -4.94
C SER A 99 -0.98 -0.36 -5.67
N ALA A 100 0.26 -0.26 -5.17
CA ALA A 100 1.34 0.46 -5.86
C ALA A 100 1.62 -0.12 -7.25
N HIS A 101 1.77 -1.44 -7.37
CA HIS A 101 1.93 -2.12 -8.65
C HIS A 101 0.72 -1.92 -9.58
N GLN A 102 -0.49 -1.94 -9.04
CA GLN A 102 -1.69 -1.75 -9.85
C GLN A 102 -1.82 -0.31 -10.35
N LEU A 103 -1.51 0.69 -9.52
CA LEU A 103 -1.53 2.09 -9.92
C LEU A 103 -0.59 2.40 -11.08
N ALA A 104 0.57 1.73 -11.15
CA ALA A 104 1.53 1.88 -12.24
C ALA A 104 0.97 1.52 -13.63
N LYS A 105 -0.11 0.72 -13.70
CA LYS A 105 -0.74 0.23 -14.94
C LYS A 105 -2.25 0.46 -15.01
N ALA A 106 -2.83 1.11 -13.99
CA ALA A 106 -4.26 1.30 -13.87
C ALA A 106 -4.83 2.16 -15.00
N LYS A 107 -6.05 1.84 -15.41
CA LYS A 107 -6.84 2.67 -16.32
C LYS A 107 -7.79 3.56 -15.53
N VAL A 108 -8.06 4.74 -16.05
CA VAL A 108 -9.00 5.72 -15.48
C VAL A 108 -10.15 5.93 -16.46
N PRO A 109 -11.42 5.80 -16.06
CA PRO A 109 -11.87 5.36 -14.73
C PRO A 109 -11.63 3.87 -14.49
N GLY A 110 -11.49 3.47 -13.22
CA GLY A 110 -11.28 2.08 -12.86
C GLY A 110 -11.56 1.79 -11.39
N LYS A 111 -11.92 0.54 -11.11
CA LYS A 111 -12.10 0.02 -9.77
C LYS A 111 -11.32 -1.28 -9.67
N TYR A 112 -10.43 -1.37 -8.71
CA TYR A 112 -9.54 -2.52 -8.55
C TYR A 112 -9.52 -2.98 -7.10
N PHE A 113 -9.33 -4.27 -6.85
CA PHE A 113 -9.15 -4.79 -5.49
C PHE A 113 -8.14 -5.93 -5.48
N GLY A 114 -7.51 -6.11 -4.32
CA GLY A 114 -6.65 -7.25 -4.05
C GLY A 114 -6.89 -7.81 -2.67
N ILE A 115 -6.72 -9.11 -2.51
CA ILE A 115 -6.74 -9.79 -1.21
C ILE A 115 -5.34 -10.33 -0.97
N ALA A 116 -4.57 -9.60 -0.18
CA ALA A 116 -3.15 -9.82 0.01
C ALA A 116 -2.87 -10.59 1.29
N ARG A 117 -2.12 -11.69 1.21
CA ARG A 117 -1.48 -12.28 2.39
C ARG A 117 -0.24 -11.46 2.72
N CYS A 118 -0.16 -10.95 3.95
CA CYS A 118 0.89 -10.06 4.45
C CYS A 118 1.62 -10.71 5.61
N PHE A 119 2.85 -10.29 5.88
CA PHE A 119 3.73 -10.90 6.87
C PHE A 119 4.40 -9.83 7.71
N ARG A 120 4.30 -9.97 9.05
CA ARG A 120 5.00 -9.10 9.99
C ARG A 120 5.67 -9.93 11.07
N TYR A 121 6.89 -9.56 11.43
CA TYR A 121 7.67 -10.22 12.48
C TYR A 121 7.25 -9.70 13.87
N ASP A 122 5.94 -9.67 14.12
CA ASP A 122 5.39 -9.29 15.40
C ASP A 122 5.41 -10.44 16.40
N LYS A 123 5.38 -10.09 17.68
CA LYS A 123 5.17 -11.08 18.74
C LYS A 123 3.76 -11.65 18.60
N VAL A 124 3.67 -12.95 18.36
CA VAL A 124 2.39 -13.64 18.26
C VAL A 124 1.66 -13.62 19.61
N ASP A 125 0.44 -13.11 19.60
CA ASP A 125 -0.47 -13.08 20.75
C ASP A 125 -1.92 -13.39 20.33
N ALA A 126 -2.90 -13.07 21.18
CA ALA A 126 -4.31 -13.35 20.90
C ALA A 126 -4.89 -12.55 19.71
N THR A 127 -4.26 -11.45 19.31
CA THR A 127 -4.73 -10.52 18.28
C THR A 127 -3.76 -10.33 17.12
N HIS A 128 -2.51 -10.81 17.26
CA HIS A 128 -1.46 -10.66 16.24
C HIS A 128 -0.94 -12.02 15.80
N LEU A 129 -1.04 -12.28 14.50
CA LEU A 129 -0.40 -13.41 13.83
C LEU A 129 0.79 -12.90 12.99
N SER A 130 1.75 -13.79 12.75
CA SER A 130 2.89 -13.49 11.88
C SER A 130 2.52 -13.35 10.41
N ASP A 131 1.35 -13.83 10.02
CA ASP A 131 0.75 -13.63 8.71
C ASP A 131 -0.76 -13.40 8.81
N PHE A 132 -1.27 -12.56 7.94
CA PHE A 132 -2.68 -12.16 7.92
C PHE A 132 -3.09 -11.72 6.51
N TYR A 133 -4.38 -11.51 6.29
CA TYR A 133 -4.88 -11.01 5.02
C TYR A 133 -5.35 -9.56 5.13
N GLN A 134 -4.99 -8.76 4.12
CA GLN A 134 -5.55 -7.42 3.92
C GLN A 134 -6.33 -7.40 2.60
N THR A 135 -7.48 -6.75 2.62
CA THR A 135 -8.24 -6.44 1.40
C THR A 135 -8.00 -4.98 1.06
N GLU A 136 -7.44 -4.74 -0.11
CA GLU A 136 -7.13 -3.41 -0.66
C GLU A 136 -8.14 -3.07 -1.75
N GLY A 137 -8.50 -1.80 -1.86
CA GLY A 137 -9.37 -1.30 -2.92
C GLY A 137 -8.89 0.02 -3.48
N ILE A 138 -8.97 0.16 -4.80
CA ILE A 138 -8.63 1.38 -5.52
C ILE A 138 -9.83 1.79 -6.39
N VAL A 139 -10.25 3.04 -6.27
CA VAL A 139 -11.25 3.63 -7.14
C VAL A 139 -10.67 4.88 -7.79
N LEU A 140 -10.56 4.87 -9.11
CA LEU A 140 -10.03 5.95 -9.92
C LEU A 140 -11.12 6.54 -10.80
N GLY A 141 -11.25 7.86 -10.78
CA GLY A 141 -12.22 8.58 -11.59
C GLY A 141 -12.33 10.04 -11.17
N GLU A 142 -12.81 10.88 -12.04
CA GLU A 142 -12.98 12.32 -11.79
C GLU A 142 -13.97 12.62 -10.64
N GLU A 143 -14.97 11.75 -10.46
CA GLU A 143 -15.98 11.85 -9.41
C GLU A 143 -15.55 11.21 -8.08
N ALA A 144 -14.36 10.55 -8.02
CA ALA A 144 -13.86 9.94 -6.80
C ALA A 144 -13.47 11.01 -5.77
N ASN A 145 -14.07 10.91 -4.58
CA ASN A 145 -13.85 11.87 -3.49
C ASN A 145 -14.04 11.20 -2.12
N LEU A 146 -13.89 11.97 -1.04
CA LEU A 146 -14.03 11.45 0.33
C LEU A 146 -15.39 10.78 0.57
N LYS A 147 -16.48 11.31 0.03
CA LYS A 147 -17.82 10.71 0.18
C LYS A 147 -17.87 9.33 -0.49
N THR A 148 -17.21 9.18 -1.63
CA THR A 148 -17.07 7.88 -2.33
C THR A 148 -16.31 6.89 -1.45
N LEU A 149 -15.21 7.31 -0.83
CA LEU A 149 -14.44 6.48 0.10
C LEU A 149 -15.29 6.02 1.29
N LEU A 150 -15.96 6.94 1.97
CA LEU A 150 -16.83 6.63 3.12
C LEU A 150 -17.93 5.63 2.75
N GLY A 151 -18.57 5.82 1.58
CA GLY A 151 -19.62 4.91 1.11
C GLY A 151 -19.09 3.48 0.84
N PHE A 152 -17.88 3.33 0.30
CA PHE A 152 -17.26 2.01 0.13
C PHE A 152 -16.83 1.39 1.46
N LEU A 153 -16.32 2.17 2.40
CA LEU A 153 -15.97 1.67 3.74
C LEU A 153 -17.20 1.19 4.50
N GLU A 154 -18.30 1.94 4.45
CA GLU A 154 -19.58 1.54 5.05
C GLU A 154 -20.12 0.24 4.41
N MET A 155 -20.16 0.19 3.09
CA MET A 155 -20.57 -1.02 2.36
C MET A 155 -19.69 -2.23 2.76
N PHE A 156 -18.39 -2.04 2.84
CA PHE A 156 -17.47 -3.11 3.24
C PHE A 156 -17.74 -3.57 4.68
N ALA A 157 -17.89 -2.64 5.61
CA ALA A 157 -18.15 -2.94 7.01
C ALA A 157 -19.48 -3.68 7.18
N VAL A 158 -20.55 -3.18 6.59
CA VAL A 158 -21.90 -3.73 6.77
C VAL A 158 -22.10 -5.02 5.95
N GLU A 159 -21.82 -4.98 4.65
CA GLU A 159 -22.19 -6.08 3.74
C GLU A 159 -21.14 -7.21 3.67
N ILE A 160 -19.89 -6.94 4.01
CA ILE A 160 -18.80 -7.93 3.96
C ILE A 160 -18.40 -8.37 5.37
N ALA A 161 -18.18 -7.43 6.28
CA ALA A 161 -17.76 -7.74 7.66
C ALA A 161 -18.94 -7.99 8.61
N GLY A 162 -20.19 -7.68 8.20
CA GLY A 162 -21.38 -7.90 9.01
C GLY A 162 -21.53 -6.93 10.18
N ALA A 163 -20.92 -5.75 10.08
CA ALA A 163 -21.04 -4.71 11.10
C ALA A 163 -22.49 -4.17 11.19
N THR A 164 -22.95 -3.90 12.40
CA THR A 164 -24.28 -3.29 12.66
C THR A 164 -24.21 -1.77 12.76
N ASP A 165 -23.01 -1.23 12.97
CA ASP A 165 -22.77 0.21 13.08
C ASP A 165 -21.35 0.53 12.60
N VAL A 166 -21.15 1.73 12.04
CA VAL A 166 -19.89 2.21 11.52
C VAL A 166 -19.59 3.61 12.06
N LYS A 167 -18.41 3.77 12.63
CA LYS A 167 -17.93 5.07 13.10
C LYS A 167 -16.70 5.48 12.30
N TYR A 168 -16.74 6.67 11.74
CA TYR A 168 -15.59 7.26 11.05
C TYR A 168 -14.84 8.22 11.97
N VAL A 169 -13.53 8.08 12.00
CA VAL A 169 -12.64 8.96 12.75
C VAL A 169 -11.61 9.54 11.78
N PRO A 170 -11.35 10.87 11.81
CA PRO A 170 -10.25 11.42 11.03
C PRO A 170 -8.95 10.74 11.42
N GLY A 171 -8.25 10.17 10.43
CA GLY A 171 -6.93 9.59 10.58
C GLY A 171 -5.84 10.58 10.16
N TYR A 172 -4.61 10.30 10.56
CA TYR A 172 -3.44 11.03 10.08
C TYR A 172 -2.31 10.08 9.74
N PHE A 173 -1.89 10.14 8.49
CA PHE A 173 -0.69 9.49 7.99
C PHE A 173 0.13 10.51 7.21
N PRO A 174 1.46 10.58 7.38
CA PRO A 174 2.29 11.63 6.76
C PRO A 174 2.34 11.58 5.23
N PHE A 175 1.84 10.50 4.63
CA PHE A 175 1.88 10.22 3.20
C PHE A 175 0.49 10.03 2.57
N THR A 176 -0.60 10.30 3.29
CA THR A 176 -1.98 10.25 2.77
C THR A 176 -2.75 11.51 3.11
N GLU A 177 -3.65 11.95 2.21
CA GLU A 177 -4.54 13.10 2.43
C GLU A 177 -5.75 13.06 1.48
N PRO A 178 -6.98 13.23 2.00
CA PRO A 178 -7.35 13.10 3.42
C PRO A 178 -7.31 11.66 3.91
N SER A 179 -7.28 11.47 5.24
CA SER A 179 -7.28 10.14 5.85
C SER A 179 -8.45 9.95 6.80
N VAL A 180 -9.01 8.74 6.84
CA VAL A 180 -10.11 8.34 7.72
C VAL A 180 -9.89 6.89 8.19
N GLU A 181 -10.25 6.62 9.42
CA GLU A 181 -10.29 5.30 10.03
C GLU A 181 -11.71 4.97 10.49
#